data_54456ac60d1dfd75f08c7288139b2ee2
#
_entry.id   54456ac60d1dfd75f08c7288139b2ee2
#
_cell.length_a   1.000
_cell.length_b   1.000
_cell.length_c   1.000
_cell.angle_alpha   90.00
_cell.angle_beta   90.00
_cell.angle_gamma   90.00
#
_symmetry.space_group_name_H-M   'P 1'
#
loop_
_entity.id
_entity.type
_entity.pdbx_description
1 polymer ?
#
loop_
_entity_poly.entity_id
_entity_poly.type
_entity_poly.pdbx_seq_one_letter_code
_entity_poly.pdbx_strand_id
1 'polypeptide(L)'
;QFDNVANREGHRLTTGPEIWDDTNGKVDGFICAVGSGGTLGGVSLALKERNPKIQIGLADPMGAALYSWYTTGELKSSGSSITEGIGQGRVTKNLEGVVVDKAYQIEDAEALRICFDLAENEGLLLGGSSGVNIAGAIRLAKDMGPGHTIVTPLCDSGGRYAAKMFNPEFLRSKNLPVPGWMERKSNIVPPYESR
;
A
#
# COMPACT_ATOMS: atom_id res chain seq x y z
N GLN A 1 -18.99 2.23 3.94
CA GLN A 1 -17.75 3.02 3.77
C GLN A 1 -17.28 3.12 2.31
N PHE A 2 -17.61 2.14 1.47
CA PHE A 2 -17.19 2.09 0.06
C PHE A 2 -17.96 3.09 -0.82
N ASP A 3 -19.22 3.35 -0.50
CA ASP A 3 -20.12 4.19 -1.30
C ASP A 3 -20.58 5.44 -0.53
N ASN A 4 -20.08 5.66 0.69
CA ASN A 4 -20.28 6.90 1.42
C ASN A 4 -19.12 7.86 1.12
N VAL A 5 -19.42 8.89 0.33
CA VAL A 5 -18.41 9.90 -0.09
C VAL A 5 -17.86 10.75 1.06
N ALA A 6 -18.48 10.72 2.25
CA ALA A 6 -17.90 11.35 3.44
C ALA A 6 -16.53 10.77 3.80
N ASN A 7 -16.28 9.49 3.45
CA ASN A 7 -14.96 8.87 3.59
C ASN A 7 -13.90 9.58 2.73
N ARG A 8 -14.20 9.80 1.46
CA ARG A 8 -13.34 10.57 0.55
C ARG A 8 -13.17 12.01 0.99
N GLU A 9 -14.27 12.67 1.37
CA GLU A 9 -14.25 14.06 1.81
C GLU A 9 -13.43 14.27 3.09
N GLY A 10 -13.47 13.33 4.03
CA GLY A 10 -12.60 13.33 5.21
C GLY A 10 -11.13 13.44 4.83
N HIS A 11 -10.65 12.55 3.94
CA HIS A 11 -9.26 12.59 3.47
C HIS A 11 -8.94 13.84 2.63
N ARG A 12 -9.91 14.37 1.87
CA ARG A 12 -9.73 15.61 1.12
C ARG A 12 -9.54 16.82 2.03
N LEU A 13 -10.23 16.85 3.16
CA LEU A 13 -10.18 17.97 4.11
C LEU A 13 -9.06 17.86 5.15
N THR A 14 -8.50 16.68 5.36
CA THR A 14 -7.45 16.43 6.38
C THR A 14 -6.18 15.88 5.77
N THR A 15 -6.13 14.61 5.40
CA THR A 15 -4.92 13.89 4.96
C THR A 15 -4.23 14.56 3.77
N GLY A 16 -5.00 15.01 2.77
CA GLY A 16 -4.43 15.70 1.61
C GLY A 16 -3.73 17.02 1.97
N PRO A 17 -4.39 17.93 2.72
CA PRO A 17 -3.75 19.14 3.29
C PRO A 17 -2.51 18.83 4.15
N GLU A 18 -2.58 17.86 5.05
CA GLU A 18 -1.44 17.44 5.88
C GLU A 18 -0.23 17.01 5.03
N ILE A 19 -0.44 16.19 4.01
CA ILE A 19 0.63 15.79 3.08
C ILE A 19 1.23 17.01 2.38
N TRP A 20 0.40 17.94 1.94
CA TRP A 20 0.86 19.18 1.29
C TRP A 20 1.72 20.03 2.23
N ASP A 21 1.27 20.22 3.46
CA ASP A 21 1.94 21.06 4.45
C ASP A 21 3.23 20.40 4.94
N ASP A 22 3.23 19.10 5.24
CA ASP A 22 4.41 18.35 5.70
C ASP A 22 5.51 18.29 4.62
N THR A 23 5.13 18.32 3.34
CA THR A 23 6.10 18.40 2.24
C THR A 23 6.46 19.83 1.83
N ASN A 24 5.93 20.84 2.53
CA ASN A 24 6.06 22.26 2.17
C ASN A 24 5.66 22.52 0.70
N GLY A 25 4.60 21.87 0.24
CA GLY A 25 4.11 21.95 -1.13
C GLY A 25 5.00 21.31 -2.20
N LYS A 26 5.98 20.50 -1.82
CA LYS A 26 6.95 19.88 -2.74
C LYS A 26 6.58 18.45 -3.14
N VAL A 27 5.38 17.98 -2.81
CA VAL A 27 4.90 16.67 -3.25
C VAL A 27 4.70 16.67 -4.77
N ASP A 28 5.36 15.75 -5.46
CA ASP A 28 5.28 15.55 -6.91
C ASP A 28 4.45 14.31 -7.28
N GLY A 29 4.39 13.33 -6.37
CA GLY A 29 3.64 12.11 -6.56
C GLY A 29 3.00 11.61 -5.27
N PHE A 30 1.78 11.05 -5.38
CA PHE A 30 1.11 10.33 -4.32
C PHE A 30 0.62 8.99 -4.84
N ILE A 31 0.87 7.93 -4.12
CA ILE A 31 0.44 6.58 -4.51
C ILE A 31 -0.04 5.79 -3.31
N CYS A 32 -1.12 5.06 -3.46
CA CYS A 32 -1.54 4.06 -2.47
C CYS A 32 -2.42 2.96 -3.07
N ALA A 33 -2.56 1.88 -2.31
CA ALA A 33 -3.52 0.83 -2.58
C ALA A 33 -4.94 1.26 -2.20
N VAL A 34 -5.92 0.54 -2.72
CA VAL A 34 -7.33 0.86 -2.53
C VAL A 34 -8.05 -0.24 -1.74
N GLY A 35 -8.58 0.13 -0.58
CA GLY A 35 -9.63 -0.58 0.11
C GLY A 35 -10.99 0.03 -0.28
N SER A 36 -11.46 1.03 0.43
CA SER A 36 -12.70 1.76 0.12
C SER A 36 -12.54 2.82 -0.99
N GLY A 37 -11.32 3.24 -1.28
CA GLY A 37 -11.00 4.32 -2.19
C GLY A 37 -11.02 5.72 -1.55
N GLY A 38 -11.39 5.83 -0.28
CA GLY A 38 -11.47 7.12 0.41
C GLY A 38 -10.14 7.86 0.45
N THR A 39 -9.06 7.17 0.81
CA THR A 39 -7.71 7.77 0.90
C THR A 39 -7.21 8.21 -0.47
N LEU A 40 -7.19 7.30 -1.46
CA LEU A 40 -6.74 7.64 -2.81
C LEU A 40 -7.57 8.78 -3.39
N GLY A 41 -8.91 8.69 -3.29
CA GLY A 41 -9.81 9.69 -3.84
C GLY A 41 -9.67 11.05 -3.16
N GLY A 42 -9.70 11.09 -1.84
CA GLY A 42 -9.64 12.34 -1.08
C GLY A 42 -8.30 13.06 -1.22
N VAL A 43 -7.19 12.34 -1.06
CA VAL A 43 -5.84 12.91 -1.23
C VAL A 43 -5.62 13.38 -2.66
N SER A 44 -6.03 12.58 -3.65
CA SER A 44 -5.93 12.96 -5.07
C SER A 44 -6.63 14.30 -5.35
N LEU A 45 -7.87 14.45 -4.92
CA LEU A 45 -8.63 15.71 -5.08
C LEU A 45 -7.91 16.88 -4.43
N ALA A 46 -7.52 16.74 -3.15
CA ALA A 46 -6.86 17.80 -2.41
C ALA A 46 -5.51 18.23 -3.01
N LEU A 47 -4.72 17.29 -3.49
CA LEU A 47 -3.42 17.58 -4.09
C LEU A 47 -3.57 18.16 -5.51
N LYS A 48 -4.44 17.59 -6.34
CA LYS A 48 -4.68 18.09 -7.71
C LYS A 48 -5.31 19.50 -7.73
N GLU A 49 -6.11 19.87 -6.74
CA GLU A 49 -6.61 21.25 -6.56
C GLU A 49 -5.50 22.25 -6.34
N ARG A 50 -4.41 21.87 -5.67
CA ARG A 50 -3.25 22.72 -5.39
C ARG A 50 -2.24 22.73 -6.54
N ASN A 51 -1.98 21.56 -7.10
CA ASN A 51 -1.07 21.41 -8.23
C ASN A 51 -1.54 20.27 -9.15
N PRO A 52 -2.16 20.58 -10.30
CA PRO A 52 -2.66 19.58 -11.25
C PRO A 52 -1.59 18.65 -11.83
N LYS A 53 -0.30 19.00 -11.70
CA LYS A 53 0.81 18.21 -12.23
C LYS A 53 1.23 17.05 -11.33
N ILE A 54 0.77 17.04 -10.06
CA ILE A 54 1.10 15.94 -9.14
C ILE A 54 0.63 14.62 -9.74
N GLN A 55 1.51 13.62 -9.78
CA GLN A 55 1.20 12.30 -10.29
C GLN A 55 0.45 11.48 -9.23
N ILE A 56 -0.71 10.96 -9.58
CA ILE A 56 -1.50 10.09 -8.72
C ILE A 56 -1.32 8.64 -9.18
N GLY A 57 -0.81 7.80 -8.30
CA GLY A 57 -0.56 6.39 -8.53
C GLY A 57 -1.54 5.48 -7.80
N LEU A 58 -1.87 4.36 -8.42
CA LEU A 58 -2.54 3.22 -7.80
C LEU A 58 -1.55 2.06 -7.67
N ALA A 59 -1.37 1.54 -6.47
CA ALA A 59 -0.71 0.27 -6.21
C ALA A 59 -1.78 -0.80 -5.94
N ASP A 60 -2.01 -1.70 -6.89
CA ASP A 60 -3.10 -2.68 -6.81
C ASP A 60 -2.55 -4.10 -6.62
N PRO A 61 -2.97 -4.86 -5.59
CA PRO A 61 -2.48 -6.22 -5.40
C PRO A 61 -3.02 -7.16 -6.49
N MET A 62 -2.36 -8.30 -6.70
CA MET A 62 -2.89 -9.36 -7.54
C MET A 62 -4.29 -9.76 -7.07
N GLY A 63 -5.16 -10.14 -8.01
CA GLY A 63 -6.55 -10.49 -7.72
C GLY A 63 -7.52 -9.31 -7.63
N ALA A 64 -7.01 -8.07 -7.59
CA ALA A 64 -7.83 -6.86 -7.71
C ALA A 64 -8.08 -6.49 -9.17
N ALA A 65 -9.05 -5.60 -9.43
CA ALA A 65 -9.48 -5.23 -10.78
C ALA A 65 -9.23 -3.76 -11.14
N LEU A 66 -8.81 -2.93 -10.18
CA LEU A 66 -8.64 -1.50 -10.44
C LEU A 66 -7.41 -1.19 -11.30
N TYR A 67 -6.34 -1.99 -11.21
CA TYR A 67 -5.23 -1.88 -12.14
C TYR A 67 -5.71 -1.99 -13.60
N SER A 68 -6.48 -3.04 -13.91
CA SER A 68 -7.03 -3.23 -15.25
C SER A 68 -7.97 -2.09 -15.64
N TRP A 69 -8.83 -1.65 -14.71
CA TRP A 69 -9.73 -0.53 -14.95
C TRP A 69 -8.99 0.76 -15.37
N TYR A 70 -7.98 1.16 -14.62
CA TYR A 70 -7.24 2.39 -14.92
C TYR A 70 -6.26 2.27 -16.09
N THR A 71 -5.93 1.06 -16.54
CA THR A 71 -5.04 0.85 -17.68
C THR A 71 -5.77 0.53 -18.98
N THR A 72 -6.90 -0.19 -18.90
CA THR A 72 -7.62 -0.68 -20.09
C THR A 72 -9.08 -0.25 -20.16
N GLY A 73 -9.63 0.33 -19.10
CA GLY A 73 -11.06 0.66 -18.99
C GLY A 73 -11.97 -0.53 -18.64
N GLU A 74 -11.42 -1.71 -18.38
CA GLU A 74 -12.19 -2.92 -18.07
C GLU A 74 -11.85 -3.43 -16.66
N LEU A 75 -12.89 -3.83 -15.91
CA LEU A 75 -12.70 -4.48 -14.60
C LEU A 75 -12.36 -5.96 -14.81
N LYS A 76 -11.07 -6.28 -14.79
CA LYS A 76 -10.57 -7.66 -14.87
C LYS A 76 -9.60 -7.91 -13.72
N SER A 77 -9.76 -9.04 -13.04
CA SER A 77 -8.82 -9.50 -12.02
C SER A 77 -8.01 -10.69 -12.50
N SER A 78 -6.77 -10.79 -12.06
CA SER A 78 -5.87 -11.91 -12.35
C SER A 78 -5.08 -12.28 -11.10
N GLY A 79 -4.95 -13.57 -10.81
CA GLY A 79 -4.25 -14.06 -9.64
C GLY A 79 -5.02 -13.87 -8.34
N SER A 80 -4.28 -13.85 -7.24
CA SER A 80 -4.78 -13.64 -5.88
C SER A 80 -3.69 -13.03 -5.00
N SER A 81 -4.08 -12.43 -3.89
CA SER A 81 -3.16 -11.87 -2.89
C SER A 81 -3.53 -12.34 -1.50
N ILE A 82 -2.52 -12.44 -0.62
CA ILE A 82 -2.71 -12.68 0.81
C ILE A 82 -2.95 -11.38 1.60
N THR A 83 -2.81 -10.22 0.94
CA THR A 83 -3.03 -8.93 1.61
C THR A 83 -4.49 -8.73 1.96
N GLU A 84 -4.73 -8.13 3.12
CA GLU A 84 -6.07 -7.87 3.64
C GLU A 84 -6.40 -6.38 3.60
N GLY A 85 -7.68 -6.04 3.50
CA GLY A 85 -8.17 -4.67 3.55
C GLY A 85 -7.99 -3.85 2.27
N ILE A 86 -7.30 -4.37 1.27
CA ILE A 86 -7.07 -3.74 -0.04
C ILE A 86 -7.42 -4.70 -1.18
N GLY A 87 -7.45 -4.17 -2.42
CA GLY A 87 -7.78 -4.96 -3.61
C GLY A 87 -9.28 -4.97 -3.90
N GLN A 88 -9.73 -4.10 -4.82
CA GLN A 88 -11.13 -3.97 -5.17
C GLN A 88 -11.47 -4.60 -6.51
N GLY A 89 -12.61 -5.28 -6.57
CA GLY A 89 -13.20 -5.81 -7.81
C GLY A 89 -14.10 -4.83 -8.55
N ARG A 90 -14.32 -3.63 -8.02
CA ARG A 90 -15.20 -2.60 -8.59
C ARG A 90 -14.71 -1.19 -8.32
N VAL A 91 -15.15 -0.23 -9.13
CA VAL A 91 -14.99 1.19 -8.83
C VAL A 91 -16.02 1.59 -7.77
N THR A 92 -15.53 2.05 -6.61
CA THR A 92 -16.38 2.53 -5.51
C THR A 92 -16.79 3.99 -5.75
N LYS A 93 -17.83 4.49 -5.06
CA LYS A 93 -18.21 5.91 -5.16
C LYS A 93 -17.10 6.87 -4.72
N ASN A 94 -16.24 6.43 -3.82
CA ASN A 94 -15.08 7.23 -3.40
C ASN A 94 -14.06 7.46 -4.54
N LEU A 95 -14.09 6.64 -5.59
CA LEU A 95 -13.20 6.77 -6.76
C LEU A 95 -13.88 7.42 -7.98
N GLU A 96 -15.16 7.72 -7.91
CA GLU A 96 -15.86 8.39 -9.03
C GLU A 96 -15.23 9.76 -9.34
N GLY A 97 -14.81 9.94 -10.60
CA GLY A 97 -14.16 11.17 -11.06
C GLY A 97 -12.71 11.35 -10.62
N VAL A 98 -12.13 10.37 -9.93
CA VAL A 98 -10.71 10.39 -9.53
C VAL A 98 -9.85 10.01 -10.71
N VAL A 99 -8.90 10.88 -11.05
CA VAL A 99 -7.88 10.62 -12.07
C VAL A 99 -6.71 9.90 -11.42
N VAL A 100 -6.37 8.72 -11.96
CA VAL A 100 -5.15 7.99 -11.64
C VAL A 100 -4.22 8.08 -12.85
N ASP A 101 -3.06 8.70 -12.68
CA ASP A 101 -2.11 8.92 -13.77
C ASP A 101 -1.28 7.67 -14.07
N LYS A 102 -1.02 6.84 -13.06
CA LYS A 102 -0.24 5.60 -13.14
C LYS A 102 -0.87 4.51 -12.28
N ALA A 103 -0.92 3.29 -12.79
CA ALA A 103 -1.36 2.13 -12.03
C ALA A 103 -0.34 0.99 -12.14
N TYR A 104 -0.10 0.30 -11.03
CA TYR A 104 0.86 -0.80 -10.95
C TYR A 104 0.21 -2.00 -10.27
N GLN A 105 0.36 -3.18 -10.86
CA GLN A 105 -0.05 -4.42 -10.23
C GLN A 105 1.14 -4.99 -9.43
N ILE A 106 0.92 -5.26 -8.14
CA ILE A 106 1.96 -5.66 -7.19
C ILE A 106 1.75 -7.10 -6.76
N GLU A 107 2.80 -7.91 -6.86
CA GLU A 107 2.82 -9.29 -6.39
C GLU A 107 3.10 -9.36 -4.89
N ASP A 108 2.50 -10.34 -4.21
CA ASP A 108 2.74 -10.59 -2.78
C ASP A 108 4.23 -10.79 -2.46
N ALA A 109 4.94 -11.53 -3.31
CA ALA A 109 6.36 -11.79 -3.10
C ALA A 109 7.22 -10.51 -3.10
N GLU A 110 6.86 -9.51 -3.90
CA GLU A 110 7.52 -8.20 -3.93
C GLU A 110 7.20 -7.41 -2.65
N ALA A 111 5.90 -7.28 -2.33
CA ALA A 111 5.44 -6.55 -1.16
C ALA A 111 6.00 -7.14 0.16
N LEU A 112 6.02 -8.46 0.29
CA LEU A 112 6.52 -9.16 1.49
C LEU A 112 8.02 -8.97 1.66
N ARG A 113 8.83 -9.06 0.59
CA ARG A 113 10.28 -8.81 0.69
C ARG A 113 10.57 -7.43 1.24
N ILE A 114 9.84 -6.42 0.80
CA ILE A 114 9.97 -5.05 1.30
C ILE A 114 9.62 -4.98 2.80
N CYS A 115 8.50 -5.59 3.22
CA CYS A 115 8.12 -5.61 4.63
C CYS A 115 9.16 -6.35 5.50
N PHE A 116 9.71 -7.45 5.01
CA PHE A 116 10.72 -8.22 5.75
C PHE A 116 12.05 -7.49 5.85
N ASP A 117 12.47 -6.84 4.77
CA ASP A 117 13.68 -6.01 4.74
C ASP A 117 13.59 -4.84 5.72
N LEU A 118 12.47 -4.13 5.72
CA LEU A 118 12.21 -3.04 6.67
C LEU A 118 12.14 -3.52 8.12
N ALA A 119 11.56 -4.69 8.37
CA ALA A 119 11.54 -5.26 9.72
C ALA A 119 12.93 -5.64 10.21
N GLU A 120 13.78 -6.24 9.36
CA GLU A 120 15.13 -6.69 9.72
C GLU A 120 16.11 -5.51 9.85
N ASN A 121 16.08 -4.55 8.93
CA ASN A 121 17.13 -3.53 8.82
C ASN A 121 16.73 -2.17 9.44
N GLU A 122 15.42 -1.85 9.48
CA GLU A 122 14.93 -0.57 9.99
C GLU A 122 14.08 -0.72 11.28
N GLY A 123 13.75 -1.94 11.69
CA GLY A 123 12.88 -2.19 12.85
C GLY A 123 11.41 -1.82 12.59
N LEU A 124 11.01 -1.65 11.34
CA LEU A 124 9.65 -1.28 10.95
C LEU A 124 8.81 -2.52 10.63
N LEU A 125 8.02 -2.96 11.60
CA LEU A 125 7.10 -4.09 11.46
C LEU A 125 5.77 -3.63 10.83
N LEU A 126 5.64 -3.75 9.51
CA LEU A 126 4.52 -3.24 8.74
C LEU A 126 3.60 -4.34 8.20
N GLY A 127 2.33 -4.00 7.97
CA GLY A 127 1.36 -4.86 7.29
C GLY A 127 1.57 -4.93 5.78
N GLY A 128 0.98 -5.94 5.13
CA GLY A 128 1.17 -6.22 3.70
C GLY A 128 0.75 -5.08 2.77
N SER A 129 -0.29 -4.32 3.15
CA SER A 129 -0.72 -3.15 2.39
C SER A 129 0.36 -2.05 2.31
N SER A 130 1.17 -1.88 3.38
CA SER A 130 2.31 -0.98 3.36
C SER A 130 3.39 -1.46 2.37
N GLY A 131 3.65 -2.77 2.31
CA GLY A 131 4.55 -3.35 1.30
C GLY A 131 4.08 -3.10 -0.13
N VAL A 132 2.78 -3.28 -0.39
CA VAL A 132 2.17 -2.96 -1.69
C VAL A 132 2.34 -1.47 -2.03
N ASN A 133 2.09 -0.59 -1.07
CA ASN A 133 2.25 0.86 -1.24
C ASN A 133 3.70 1.24 -1.56
N ILE A 134 4.66 0.71 -0.82
CA ILE A 134 6.09 1.00 -1.04
C ILE A 134 6.56 0.46 -2.39
N ALA A 135 6.15 -0.77 -2.77
CA ALA A 135 6.46 -1.32 -4.09
C ALA A 135 5.95 -0.42 -5.21
N GLY A 136 4.70 0.05 -5.09
CA GLY A 136 4.12 1.02 -6.01
C GLY A 136 4.89 2.34 -6.04
N ALA A 137 5.28 2.86 -4.87
CA ALA A 137 6.06 4.10 -4.77
C ALA A 137 7.44 3.98 -5.44
N ILE A 138 8.12 2.84 -5.28
CA ILE A 138 9.38 2.54 -5.96
C ILE A 138 9.19 2.55 -7.49
N ARG A 139 8.11 1.98 -8.01
CA ARG A 139 7.81 1.96 -9.44
C ARG A 139 7.48 3.35 -9.97
N LEU A 140 6.67 4.12 -9.23
CA LEU A 140 6.36 5.51 -9.58
C LEU A 140 7.62 6.38 -9.58
N ALA A 141 8.51 6.19 -8.59
CA ALA A 141 9.78 6.90 -8.52
C ALA A 141 10.69 6.60 -9.72
N LYS A 142 10.74 5.34 -10.15
CA LYS A 142 11.50 4.95 -11.37
C LYS A 142 10.93 5.60 -12.63
N ASP A 143 9.61 5.66 -12.74
CA ASP A 143 8.94 6.28 -13.90
C ASP A 143 9.13 7.81 -13.93
N MET A 144 9.11 8.46 -12.77
CA MET A 144 9.27 9.91 -12.65
C MET A 144 10.73 10.35 -12.76
N GLY A 145 11.67 9.48 -12.37
CA GLY A 145 13.10 9.80 -12.33
C GLY A 145 13.52 10.52 -11.03
N PRO A 146 14.80 10.92 -10.93
CA PRO A 146 15.34 11.55 -9.73
C PRO A 146 14.82 12.98 -9.51
N GLY A 147 14.85 13.43 -8.24
CA GLY A 147 14.53 14.80 -7.86
C GLY A 147 13.06 15.05 -7.54
N HIS A 148 12.24 14.00 -7.42
CA HIS A 148 10.83 14.10 -7.09
C HIS A 148 10.53 13.64 -5.67
N THR A 149 9.58 14.29 -5.02
CA THR A 149 9.04 13.90 -3.71
C THR A 149 7.77 13.06 -3.91
N ILE A 150 7.82 11.79 -3.52
CA ILE A 150 6.71 10.86 -3.63
C ILE A 150 6.26 10.45 -2.22
N VAL A 151 4.96 10.53 -1.97
CA VAL A 151 4.35 10.18 -0.70
C VAL A 151 3.49 8.93 -0.85
N THR A 152 3.60 8.03 0.12
CA THR A 152 2.75 6.85 0.23
C THR A 152 2.44 6.56 1.71
N PRO A 153 1.22 6.09 2.06
CA PRO A 153 0.88 5.78 3.44
C PRO A 153 1.45 4.44 3.89
N LEU A 154 1.93 4.38 5.14
CA LEU A 154 2.18 3.15 5.87
C LEU A 154 0.94 2.85 6.71
N CYS A 155 0.14 1.85 6.30
CA CYS A 155 -1.24 1.72 6.74
C CYS A 155 -1.39 1.20 8.17
N ASP A 156 -0.72 0.09 8.52
CA ASP A 156 -0.84 -0.55 9.82
C ASP A 156 0.38 -1.40 10.19
N SER A 157 0.37 -1.86 11.45
CA SER A 157 1.43 -2.72 12.00
C SER A 157 1.28 -4.17 11.53
N GLY A 158 2.42 -4.80 11.22
CA GLY A 158 2.53 -6.22 10.87
C GLY A 158 2.10 -7.18 11.97
N GLY A 159 2.05 -6.75 13.23
CA GLY A 159 1.62 -7.59 14.35
C GLY A 159 0.22 -8.20 14.19
N ARG A 160 -0.67 -7.54 13.44
CA ARG A 160 -2.00 -8.06 13.08
C ARG A 160 -1.96 -9.29 12.18
N TYR A 161 -0.85 -9.51 11.49
CA TYR A 161 -0.68 -10.53 10.44
C TYR A 161 0.28 -11.64 10.84
N ALA A 162 0.53 -11.82 12.16
CA ALA A 162 1.45 -12.81 12.69
C ALA A 162 1.15 -14.24 12.21
N ALA A 163 -0.13 -14.61 12.08
CA ALA A 163 -0.56 -15.95 11.65
C ALA A 163 -0.40 -16.19 10.13
N LYS A 164 -0.14 -15.16 9.35
CA LYS A 164 -0.02 -15.24 7.87
C LYS A 164 1.35 -14.78 7.41
N MET A 165 1.55 -13.46 7.24
CA MET A 165 2.79 -12.95 6.65
C MET A 165 4.03 -13.10 7.53
N PHE A 166 3.87 -13.35 8.82
CA PHE A 166 4.97 -13.66 9.75
C PHE A 166 4.95 -15.12 10.23
N ASN A 167 4.30 -16.01 9.48
CA ASN A 167 4.28 -17.45 9.73
C ASN A 167 4.98 -18.19 8.59
N PRO A 168 6.19 -18.79 8.83
CA PRO A 168 6.94 -19.48 7.79
C PRO A 168 6.19 -20.64 7.13
N GLU A 169 5.37 -21.39 7.88
CA GLU A 169 4.59 -22.51 7.33
C GLU A 169 3.50 -22.00 6.37
N PHE A 170 2.80 -20.94 6.75
CA PHE A 170 1.82 -20.31 5.89
C PHE A 170 2.47 -19.77 4.60
N LEU A 171 3.60 -19.06 4.70
CA LEU A 171 4.32 -18.53 3.55
C LEU A 171 4.76 -19.64 2.59
N ARG A 172 5.34 -20.74 3.11
CA ARG A 172 5.72 -21.90 2.29
C ARG A 172 4.51 -22.54 1.59
N SER A 173 3.39 -22.65 2.30
CA SER A 173 2.14 -23.21 1.71
C SER A 173 1.60 -22.40 0.53
N LYS A 174 2.02 -21.13 0.43
CA LYS A 174 1.65 -20.18 -0.64
C LYS A 174 2.78 -19.94 -1.66
N ASN A 175 3.91 -20.65 -1.55
CA ASN A 175 5.12 -20.42 -2.35
C ASN A 175 5.64 -18.96 -2.23
N LEU A 176 5.48 -18.36 -1.05
CA LEU A 176 5.93 -17.00 -0.77
C LEU A 176 7.30 -17.00 -0.07
N PRO A 177 8.06 -15.90 -0.16
CA PRO A 177 9.37 -15.81 0.44
C PRO A 177 9.31 -15.92 1.96
N VAL A 178 10.24 -16.71 2.53
CA VAL A 178 10.46 -16.82 3.98
C VAL A 178 11.83 -16.22 4.26
N PRO A 179 11.94 -15.12 5.02
CA PRO A 179 13.23 -14.54 5.34
C PRO A 179 13.97 -15.40 6.38
N GLY A 180 15.30 -15.48 6.26
CA GLY A 180 16.14 -16.36 7.10
C GLY A 180 16.04 -16.06 8.60
N TRP A 181 15.71 -14.83 8.99
CA TRP A 181 15.54 -14.47 10.40
C TRP A 181 14.30 -15.11 11.05
N MET A 182 13.26 -15.44 10.30
CA MET A 182 12.09 -16.17 10.83
C MET A 182 12.42 -17.62 11.19
N GLU A 183 13.51 -18.16 10.70
CA GLU A 183 13.94 -19.54 10.94
C GLU A 183 15.03 -19.64 12.03
N ARG A 184 15.54 -18.50 12.51
CA ARG A 184 16.49 -18.47 13.61
C ARG A 184 15.83 -18.99 14.88
N LYS A 185 16.37 -20.04 15.46
CA LYS A 185 15.94 -20.48 16.79
C LYS A 185 16.23 -19.35 17.78
N SER A 186 15.23 -18.92 18.51
CA SER A 186 15.42 -17.98 19.60
C SER A 186 16.30 -18.63 20.67
N ASN A 187 17.51 -18.11 20.87
CA ASN A 187 18.34 -18.45 22.03
C ASN A 187 17.98 -17.60 23.25
N ILE A 188 16.84 -16.90 23.21
CA ILE A 188 16.33 -16.14 24.36
C ILE A 188 15.78 -17.18 25.33
N VAL A 189 16.56 -17.48 26.36
CA VAL A 189 16.07 -18.17 27.55
C VAL A 189 15.11 -17.21 28.23
N PRO A 190 13.83 -17.57 28.44
CA PRO A 190 12.90 -16.69 29.14
C PRO A 190 13.49 -16.34 30.51
N PRO A 191 13.50 -15.07 30.92
CA PRO A 191 14.15 -14.68 32.19
C PRO A 191 13.42 -15.19 33.44
N TYR A 192 12.29 -15.88 33.28
CA TYR A 192 11.52 -16.50 34.36
C TYR A 192 11.09 -17.91 33.99
N GLU A 193 11.85 -18.90 34.44
CA GLU A 193 11.23 -20.18 34.76
C GLU A 193 10.52 -19.99 36.10
N SER A 194 9.19 -20.01 36.08
CA SER A 194 8.39 -20.08 37.32
C SER A 194 8.78 -21.35 38.06
N ARG A 195 9.46 -21.20 39.17
CA ARG A 195 9.65 -22.28 40.16
C ARG A 195 8.34 -22.59 40.87
#